data_7de4002993181641100ebf8177802f8c
#
_entry.id   7de4002993181641100ebf8177802f8c
#
_cell.length_a   1.000
_cell.length_b   1.000
_cell.length_c   1.000
_cell.angle_alpha   90.00
_cell.angle_beta   90.00
_cell.angle_gamma   90.00
#
_symmetry.space_group_name_H-M   'P 1'
#
loop_
_entity.id
_entity.type
_entity.pdbx_description
1 polymer ?
#
loop_
_entity_poly.entity_id
_entity_poly.type
_entity_poly.pdbx_seq_one_letter_code
_entity_poly.pdbx_strand_id
1 'polypeptide(L)'
;GIVVCLNDKQQFLLIRRSNIDERAGQWTLPGGHIDDEDNSIEAGAVRELKEEANLFCKISDLKYLGKKGKNKYYFLTQKWTGDVDVSNPNPKTKEIEHDAYKWATIKEIEDTKIPIYLLEKALEISKNG
;
A
#
# COMPACT_ATOMS: atom_id res chain seq x y z
N GLY A 1 3.11 8.41 -1.78
CA GLY A 1 1.86 7.97 -1.21
C GLY A 1 1.83 6.48 -0.91
N ILE A 2 1.13 6.13 0.13
CA ILE A 2 0.98 4.76 0.59
C ILE A 2 -0.49 4.39 0.47
N VAL A 3 -0.77 3.19 -0.05
CA VAL A 3 -2.14 2.75 -0.28
C VAL A 3 -2.52 1.66 0.71
N VAL A 4 -3.62 1.87 1.41
CA VAL A 4 -4.23 0.89 2.29
C VAL A 4 -5.35 0.22 1.50
N CYS A 5 -5.13 -1.02 1.05
CA CYS A 5 -6.14 -1.80 0.33
C CYS A 5 -6.89 -2.65 1.35
N LEU A 6 -8.18 -2.41 1.48
CA LEU A 6 -9.03 -3.11 2.44
C LEU A 6 -10.09 -3.92 1.68
N ASN A 7 -10.11 -5.24 1.88
CA ASN A 7 -11.06 -6.12 1.20
C ASN A 7 -12.36 -6.31 2.00
N ASP A 8 -13.29 -7.09 1.44
CA ASP A 8 -14.60 -7.32 2.06
C ASP A 8 -14.53 -8.11 3.37
N LYS A 9 -13.42 -8.78 3.60
CA LYS A 9 -13.22 -9.57 4.82
C LYS A 9 -12.52 -8.78 5.93
N GLN A 10 -12.41 -7.47 5.77
CA GLN A 10 -11.72 -6.57 6.71
C GLN A 10 -10.24 -6.92 6.86
N GLN A 11 -9.62 -7.31 5.74
CA GLN A 11 -8.20 -7.63 5.68
C GLN A 11 -7.47 -6.58 4.84
N PHE A 12 -6.25 -6.28 5.26
CA PHE A 12 -5.37 -5.31 4.58
C PHE A 12 -4.32 -6.03 3.76
N LEU A 13 -4.02 -5.50 2.58
CA LEU A 13 -2.95 -6.02 1.74
C LEU A 13 -1.60 -5.62 2.31
N LEU A 14 -0.78 -6.61 2.60
CA LEU A 14 0.62 -6.42 2.99
C LEU A 14 1.52 -7.10 1.97
N ILE A 15 2.65 -6.49 1.69
CA ILE A 15 3.68 -7.04 0.81
C ILE A 15 4.99 -7.13 1.59
N ARG A 16 5.79 -8.15 1.27
CA ARG A 16 7.03 -8.42 1.99
C ARG A 16 8.23 -7.98 1.17
N ARG A 17 9.12 -7.23 1.81
CA ARG A 17 10.34 -6.78 1.14
C ARG A 17 11.28 -7.96 0.88
N SER A 18 11.84 -7.98 -0.32
CA SER A 18 12.79 -9.01 -0.73
C SER A 18 14.17 -8.78 -0.08
N ASN A 19 15.13 -9.64 -0.40
CA ASN A 19 16.47 -9.63 0.20
C ASN A 19 17.42 -8.58 -0.38
N ILE A 20 16.91 -7.51 -0.97
CA ILE A 20 17.78 -6.52 -1.63
C ILE A 20 18.30 -5.42 -0.70
N ASP A 21 17.75 -5.29 0.52
CA ASP A 21 18.21 -4.26 1.45
C ASP A 21 18.06 -4.70 2.92
N GLU A 22 18.37 -3.77 3.83
CA GLU A 22 18.33 -4.01 5.27
C GLU A 22 16.93 -4.30 5.81
N ARG A 23 15.89 -3.99 5.04
CA ARG A 23 14.50 -4.20 5.43
C ARG A 23 13.95 -5.53 4.92
N ALA A 24 14.83 -6.41 4.45
CA ALA A 24 14.46 -7.74 3.93
C ALA A 24 13.56 -8.48 4.92
N GLY A 25 12.48 -9.05 4.41
CA GLY A 25 11.53 -9.81 5.21
C GLY A 25 10.49 -8.98 5.96
N GLN A 26 10.57 -7.64 5.91
CA GLN A 26 9.55 -6.80 6.54
C GLN A 26 8.27 -6.75 5.71
N TRP A 27 7.15 -6.86 6.40
CA TRP A 27 5.84 -6.67 5.80
C TRP A 27 5.47 -5.18 5.85
N THR A 28 4.94 -4.67 4.74
CA THR A 28 4.62 -3.25 4.60
C THR A 28 3.38 -3.06 3.74
N LEU A 29 2.83 -1.86 3.78
CA LEU A 29 1.77 -1.46 2.85
C LEU A 29 2.38 -1.08 1.50
N PRO A 30 1.67 -1.31 0.38
CA PRO A 30 2.14 -0.82 -0.92
C PRO A 30 2.27 0.70 -0.93
N GLY A 31 3.32 1.20 -1.55
CA GLY A 31 3.53 2.64 -1.67
C GLY A 31 4.99 2.99 -1.77
N GLY A 32 5.26 4.27 -1.94
CA GLY A 32 6.62 4.75 -2.04
C GLY A 32 6.69 6.26 -2.13
N HIS A 33 7.84 6.72 -2.56
CA HIS A 33 8.11 8.15 -2.72
C HIS A 33 7.38 8.71 -3.93
N ILE A 34 7.05 9.99 -3.84
CA ILE A 34 6.47 10.72 -4.96
C ILE A 34 7.60 11.04 -5.94
N ASP A 35 7.41 10.66 -7.19
CA ASP A 35 8.35 11.03 -8.26
C ASP A 35 7.99 12.42 -8.80
N ASP A 36 8.98 13.11 -9.37
CA ASP A 36 8.77 14.41 -10.02
C ASP A 36 7.76 14.33 -11.17
N GLU A 37 7.61 13.15 -11.76
CA GLU A 37 6.67 12.91 -12.86
C GLU A 37 5.22 12.75 -12.39
N ASP A 38 5.01 12.53 -11.10
CA ASP A 38 3.66 12.36 -10.56
C ASP A 38 2.96 13.73 -10.49
N ASN A 39 1.77 13.80 -11.04
CA ASN A 39 0.98 15.04 -11.06
C ASN A 39 0.45 15.42 -9.69
N SER A 40 0.34 14.44 -8.79
CA SER A 40 -0.17 14.65 -7.44
C SER A 40 0.29 13.49 -6.54
N ILE A 41 0.10 13.66 -5.24
CA ILE A 41 0.37 12.59 -4.27
C ILE A 41 -0.50 11.37 -4.57
N GLU A 42 -1.76 11.61 -4.89
CA GLU A 42 -2.72 10.55 -5.22
C GLU A 42 -2.31 9.80 -6.51
N ALA A 43 -1.87 10.52 -7.53
CA ALA A 43 -1.38 9.89 -8.76
C ALA A 43 -0.17 9.01 -8.50
N GLY A 44 0.74 9.47 -7.65
CA GLY A 44 1.90 8.68 -7.23
C GLY A 44 1.49 7.42 -6.48
N ALA A 45 0.49 7.53 -5.60
CA ALA A 45 -0.02 6.39 -4.86
C ALA A 45 -0.61 5.33 -5.79
N VAL A 46 -1.41 5.74 -6.76
CA VAL A 46 -1.99 4.83 -7.76
C VAL A 46 -0.88 4.15 -8.58
N ARG A 47 0.12 4.90 -9.00
CA ARG A 47 1.25 4.36 -9.75
C ARG A 47 2.02 3.31 -8.95
N GLU A 48 2.34 3.61 -7.69
CA GLU A 48 3.07 2.69 -6.82
C GLU A 48 2.30 1.40 -6.56
N LEU A 49 0.98 1.50 -6.37
CA LEU A 49 0.14 0.32 -6.18
C LEU A 49 0.22 -0.60 -7.39
N LYS A 50 0.18 -0.03 -8.58
CA LYS A 50 0.31 -0.80 -9.82
C LYS A 50 1.69 -1.45 -9.93
N GLU A 51 2.75 -0.69 -9.68
CA GLU A 51 4.11 -1.19 -9.82
C GLU A 51 4.44 -2.28 -8.79
N GLU A 52 4.00 -2.11 -7.56
CA GLU A 52 4.37 -3.03 -6.48
C GLU A 52 3.42 -4.21 -6.32
N ALA A 53 2.14 -4.03 -6.58
CA ALA A 53 1.13 -5.06 -6.33
C ALA A 53 0.28 -5.44 -7.54
N ASN A 54 0.50 -4.80 -8.68
CA ASN A 54 -0.25 -5.07 -9.93
C ASN A 54 -1.76 -4.79 -9.79
N LEU A 55 -2.13 -3.86 -8.93
CA LEU A 55 -3.52 -3.48 -8.74
C LEU A 55 -3.78 -2.08 -9.28
N PHE A 56 -4.94 -1.92 -9.91
CA PHE A 56 -5.36 -0.65 -10.49
C PHE A 56 -6.53 -0.08 -9.73
N CYS A 57 -6.39 1.14 -9.22
CA CYS A 57 -7.51 1.90 -8.70
C CYS A 57 -7.51 3.27 -9.36
N LYS A 58 -8.63 3.96 -9.26
CA LYS A 58 -8.74 5.32 -9.75
C LYS A 58 -8.38 6.29 -8.63
N ILE A 59 -7.88 7.47 -8.99
CA ILE A 59 -7.63 8.51 -8.00
C ILE A 59 -8.90 8.81 -7.20
N SER A 60 -10.05 8.80 -7.87
CA SER A 60 -11.35 9.05 -7.23
C SER A 60 -11.76 7.96 -6.23
N ASP A 61 -11.14 6.78 -6.28
CA ASP A 61 -11.40 5.71 -5.31
C ASP A 61 -10.58 5.85 -4.03
N LEU A 62 -9.61 6.76 -4.00
CA LEU A 62 -8.76 6.97 -2.84
C LEU A 62 -9.44 7.88 -1.82
N LYS A 63 -9.37 7.49 -0.55
CA LYS A 63 -9.83 8.31 0.57
C LYS A 63 -8.64 8.60 1.47
N TYR A 64 -8.37 9.87 1.72
CA TYR A 64 -7.24 10.27 2.54
C TYR A 64 -7.44 9.82 3.99
N LEU A 65 -6.46 9.12 4.53
CA LEU A 65 -6.49 8.65 5.92
C LEU A 65 -5.70 9.55 6.86
N GLY A 66 -4.56 10.00 6.44
CA GLY A 66 -3.71 10.81 7.30
C GLY A 66 -2.27 10.79 6.84
N LYS A 67 -1.45 11.48 7.59
CA LYS A 67 -0.03 11.66 7.30
C LYS A 67 0.79 11.20 8.50
N LYS A 68 1.89 10.51 8.24
CA LYS A 68 2.85 10.13 9.26
C LYS A 68 4.20 10.75 8.91
N GLY A 69 4.75 11.54 9.84
CA GLY A 69 5.99 12.26 9.56
C GLY A 69 5.80 13.35 8.51
N LYS A 70 6.87 13.69 7.79
CA LYS A 70 6.84 14.80 6.83
C LYS A 70 6.32 14.41 5.45
N ASN A 71 6.54 13.16 5.04
CA ASN A 71 6.37 12.76 3.64
C ASN A 71 5.55 11.50 3.40
N LYS A 72 4.93 10.92 4.43
CA LYS A 72 4.15 9.70 4.28
C LYS A 72 2.67 10.00 4.33
N TYR A 73 2.01 9.92 3.19
CA TYR A 73 0.57 10.17 3.04
C TYR A 73 -0.13 8.83 2.80
N TYR A 74 -1.16 8.54 3.58
CA TYR A 74 -1.88 7.26 3.53
C TYR A 74 -3.27 7.45 2.95
N PHE A 75 -3.62 6.58 2.00
CA PHE A 75 -4.92 6.61 1.33
C PHE A 75 -5.57 5.23 1.42
N LEU A 76 -6.88 5.22 1.65
CA LEU A 76 -7.67 3.99 1.63
C LEU A 76 -8.26 3.77 0.25
N THR A 77 -8.19 2.53 -0.26
CA THR A 77 -9.04 2.12 -1.37
C THR A 77 -9.71 0.80 -1.04
N GLN A 78 -10.98 0.68 -1.43
CA GLN A 78 -11.75 -0.54 -1.32
C GLN A 78 -12.18 -1.05 -2.70
N LYS A 79 -11.74 -0.38 -3.77
CA LYS A 79 -12.04 -0.72 -5.16
C LYS A 79 -10.76 -0.78 -5.98
N TRP A 80 -10.57 -1.89 -6.67
CA TRP A 80 -9.44 -2.06 -7.58
C TRP A 80 -9.76 -3.14 -8.58
N THR A 81 -8.96 -3.21 -9.66
CA THR A 81 -8.98 -4.30 -10.62
C THR A 81 -7.58 -4.93 -10.69
N GLY A 82 -7.51 -6.12 -11.25
CA GLY A 82 -6.26 -6.88 -11.35
C GLY A 82 -6.09 -7.88 -10.22
N ASP A 83 -5.08 -8.72 -10.35
CA ASP A 83 -4.73 -9.71 -9.34
C ASP A 83 -3.39 -9.33 -8.71
N VAL A 84 -3.26 -9.54 -7.41
CA VAL A 84 -2.03 -9.20 -6.70
C VAL A 84 -0.86 -9.99 -7.29
N ASP A 85 0.16 -9.25 -7.71
CA ASP A 85 1.42 -9.81 -8.19
C ASP A 85 2.54 -8.87 -7.74
N VAL A 86 3.42 -9.37 -6.89
CA VAL A 86 4.54 -8.60 -6.35
C VAL A 86 5.86 -8.90 -7.05
N SER A 87 5.83 -9.78 -8.06
CA SER A 87 7.04 -10.20 -8.77
C SER A 87 7.51 -9.23 -9.85
N ASN A 88 6.81 -8.13 -10.06
CA ASN A 88 7.20 -7.14 -11.07
C ASN A 88 8.46 -6.40 -10.63
N PRO A 89 9.49 -6.34 -11.49
CA PRO A 89 10.68 -5.59 -11.15
C PRO A 89 10.42 -4.09 -11.12
N ASN A 90 11.16 -3.40 -10.26
CA ASN A 90 11.11 -1.92 -10.23
C ASN A 90 11.57 -1.39 -11.59
N PRO A 91 10.78 -0.49 -12.23
CA PRO A 91 11.13 0.00 -13.56
C PRO A 91 12.48 0.71 -13.64
N LYS A 92 12.93 1.31 -12.55
CA LYS A 92 14.20 2.06 -12.52
C LYS A 92 15.40 1.19 -12.19
N THR A 93 15.28 0.32 -11.19
CA THR A 93 16.41 -0.50 -10.72
C THR A 93 16.46 -1.87 -11.36
N LYS A 94 15.36 -2.34 -11.95
CA LYS A 94 15.20 -3.68 -12.51
C LYS A 94 15.26 -4.79 -11.45
N GLU A 95 15.20 -4.44 -10.18
CA GLU A 95 15.21 -5.38 -9.08
C GLU A 95 13.80 -5.71 -8.62
N ILE A 96 13.58 -6.95 -8.17
CA ILE A 96 12.31 -7.37 -7.59
C ILE A 96 12.36 -7.01 -6.10
N GLU A 97 11.63 -5.97 -5.72
CA GLU A 97 11.67 -5.39 -4.38
C GLU A 97 10.85 -6.16 -3.35
N HIS A 98 9.89 -6.96 -3.80
CA HIS A 98 8.98 -7.70 -2.92
C HIS A 98 8.91 -9.16 -3.38
N ASP A 99 8.77 -10.08 -2.43
CA ASP A 99 8.79 -11.52 -2.73
C ASP A 99 7.54 -12.27 -2.25
N ALA A 100 6.62 -11.59 -1.59
CA ALA A 100 5.39 -12.22 -1.12
C ALA A 100 4.33 -11.17 -0.79
N TYR A 101 3.08 -11.61 -0.72
CA TYR A 101 2.00 -10.78 -0.22
C TYR A 101 1.08 -11.61 0.69
N LYS A 102 0.29 -10.91 1.49
CA LYS A 102 -0.77 -11.54 2.28
C LYS A 102 -1.89 -10.55 2.57
N TRP A 103 -3.05 -11.07 2.86
CA TRP A 103 -4.16 -10.30 3.39
C TRP A 103 -4.22 -10.56 4.89
N ALA A 104 -4.15 -9.51 5.69
CA ALA A 104 -4.06 -9.63 7.14
C ALA A 104 -5.10 -8.77 7.84
N THR A 105 -5.72 -9.30 8.90
CA THR A 105 -6.57 -8.50 9.77
C THR A 105 -5.71 -7.59 10.64
N ILE A 106 -6.33 -6.59 11.25
CA ILE A 106 -5.59 -5.65 12.11
C ILE A 106 -4.91 -6.37 13.28
N LYS A 107 -5.52 -7.45 13.78
CA LYS A 107 -4.93 -8.25 14.87
C LYS A 107 -3.68 -9.00 14.45
N GLU A 108 -3.59 -9.35 13.17
CA GLU A 108 -2.44 -10.05 12.62
C GLU A 108 -1.29 -9.11 12.27
N ILE A 109 -1.53 -7.78 12.27
CA ILE A 109 -0.52 -6.79 11.97
C ILE A 109 0.12 -6.34 13.29
N GLU A 110 1.00 -7.17 13.81
CA GLU A 110 1.74 -6.89 15.03
C GLU A 110 3.12 -6.39 14.72
N ASP A 111 4.01 -6.13 15.28
CA ASP A 111 5.46 -5.92 15.02
C ASP A 111 5.83 -5.18 13.75
N THR A 112 4.98 -4.29 13.24
CA THR A 112 5.33 -3.54 12.05
C THR A 112 5.39 -2.04 12.37
N LYS A 113 6.07 -1.30 11.52
CA LYS A 113 6.08 0.17 11.60
C LYS A 113 4.83 0.77 10.96
N ILE A 114 3.85 -0.07 10.64
CA ILE A 114 2.58 0.36 10.06
C ILE A 114 1.77 1.08 11.13
N PRO A 115 1.25 2.28 10.84
CA PRO A 115 0.48 3.05 11.82
C PRO A 115 -0.91 2.45 12.01
N ILE A 116 -1.07 1.64 13.05
CA ILE A 116 -2.32 0.93 13.33
C ILE A 116 -3.51 1.90 13.47
N TYR A 117 -3.29 3.07 14.04
CA TYR A 117 -4.38 4.05 14.19
C TYR A 117 -4.99 4.49 12.84
N LEU A 118 -4.19 4.50 11.77
CA LEU A 118 -4.71 4.81 10.43
C LEU A 118 -5.49 3.63 9.85
N LEU A 119 -5.08 2.40 10.16
CA LEU A 119 -5.83 1.22 9.76
C LEU A 119 -7.17 1.13 10.49
N GLU A 120 -7.22 1.51 11.77
CA GLU A 120 -8.47 1.59 12.52
C GLU A 120 -9.39 2.64 11.90
N LYS A 121 -8.87 3.77 11.47
CA LYS A 121 -9.62 4.79 10.77
C LYS A 121 -10.19 4.27 9.46
N ALA A 122 -9.39 3.47 8.72
CA ALA A 122 -9.85 2.85 7.47
C ALA A 122 -11.02 1.91 7.72
N LEU A 123 -10.97 1.12 8.79
CA LEU A 123 -12.09 0.24 9.17
C LEU A 123 -13.35 1.03 9.50
N GLU A 124 -13.22 2.14 10.20
CA GLU A 124 -14.36 3.00 10.50
C GLU A 124 -15.00 3.59 9.24
N ILE A 125 -14.19 4.08 8.32
CA ILE A 125 -14.68 4.60 7.03
C ILE A 125 -15.42 3.51 6.27
N SER A 126 -14.88 2.30 6.27
CA SER A 126 -15.48 1.13 5.61
C SER A 126 -16.86 0.80 6.18
N LYS A 127 -17.05 0.93 7.50
CA LYS A 127 -18.34 0.65 8.14
C LYS A 127 -19.40 1.73 7.86
N ASN A 128 -18.97 2.96 7.64
CA ASN A 128 -19.85 4.10 7.45
C ASN A 128 -20.11 4.43 5.97
N GLY A 129 -19.42 3.76 5.12
CA GLY A 129 -19.51 3.94 3.68
C GLY A 129 -20.17 2.79 2.99
#